data_d669d3a3d94f9ab8b1b2dfcb4f55cb40
#
_entry.id   d669d3a3d94f9ab8b1b2dfcb4f55cb40
#
_cell.length_a   1.000
_cell.length_b   1.000
_cell.length_c   1.000
_cell.angle_alpha   90.00
_cell.angle_beta   90.00
_cell.angle_gamma   90.00
#
_symmetry.space_group_name_H-M   'P 1'
#
loop_
_entity.id
_entity.type
_entity.pdbx_description
1 polymer ?
#
loop_
_entity_poly.entity_id
_entity_poly.type
_entity_poly.pdbx_seq_one_letter_code
_entity_poly.pdbx_strand_id
1 'polypeptide(L)'
;MKGIIFTEFLEMVESTFSPAVADQIIVQNELDSNGIYTSVGNYNKQELLKLVTSLSNIVNIPVDVLVKEYGKYLLTRFLVYYPQFFENLTTTFDFLDTIDRHVHVEVEKLYTDVELPSFQTKRLSDTQMQMVYHSSNPFAVLAEGLIEGAAEHFKENISIRSDISDDHQVATFNLTLVG
;
A
#
# COMPACT_ATOMS: atom_id res chain seq x y z
N MET A 1 11.52 2.90 -5.66
CA MET A 1 10.20 2.22 -5.47
C MET A 1 9.91 1.38 -6.69
N LYS A 2 9.40 0.16 -6.50
CA LYS A 2 9.08 -0.76 -7.61
C LYS A 2 7.96 -0.26 -8.50
N GLY A 3 8.10 -0.51 -9.80
CA GLY A 3 7.17 -0.03 -10.82
C GLY A 3 5.76 -0.58 -10.70
N ILE A 4 5.58 -1.78 -10.11
CA ILE A 4 4.25 -2.33 -9.85
C ILE A 4 3.37 -1.36 -9.04
N ILE A 5 3.98 -0.58 -8.13
CA ILE A 5 3.24 0.43 -7.35
C ILE A 5 2.73 1.56 -8.25
N PHE A 6 3.45 1.91 -9.31
CA PHE A 6 3.02 2.95 -10.26
C PHE A 6 2.02 2.41 -11.28
N THR A 7 2.27 1.22 -11.83
CA THR A 7 1.37 0.62 -12.82
C THR A 7 0.00 0.32 -12.24
N GLU A 8 -0.06 -0.23 -11.01
CA GLU A 8 -1.34 -0.50 -10.33
C GLU A 8 -2.05 0.78 -9.88
N PHE A 9 -1.30 1.84 -9.52
CA PHE A 9 -1.90 3.14 -9.22
C PHE A 9 -2.62 3.73 -10.45
N LEU A 10 -1.96 3.73 -11.61
CA LEU A 10 -2.56 4.23 -12.85
C LEU A 10 -3.74 3.37 -13.28
N GLU A 11 -3.66 2.05 -13.16
CA GLU A 11 -4.76 1.13 -13.44
C GLU A 11 -5.98 1.41 -12.55
N MET A 12 -5.75 1.66 -11.25
CA MET A 12 -6.82 2.08 -10.34
C MET A 12 -7.44 3.40 -10.78
N VAL A 13 -6.63 4.39 -11.16
CA VAL A 13 -7.14 5.69 -11.61
C VAL A 13 -7.98 5.54 -12.88
N GLU A 14 -7.53 4.76 -13.86
CA GLU A 14 -8.26 4.49 -15.09
C GLU A 14 -9.60 3.81 -14.82
N SER A 15 -9.60 2.79 -13.97
CA SER A 15 -10.80 1.99 -13.69
C SER A 15 -11.79 2.70 -12.78
N THR A 16 -11.31 3.50 -11.83
CA THR A 16 -12.15 4.18 -10.83
C THR A 16 -12.70 5.52 -11.33
N PHE A 17 -11.88 6.27 -12.05
CA PHE A 17 -12.25 7.60 -12.54
C PHE A 17 -12.42 7.60 -14.07
N SER A 18 -11.33 7.58 -14.81
CA SER A 18 -11.33 7.37 -16.27
C SER A 18 -9.91 7.32 -16.84
N PRO A 19 -9.69 6.78 -18.07
CA PRO A 19 -8.42 6.91 -18.79
C PRO A 19 -8.00 8.37 -19.00
N ALA A 20 -8.95 9.28 -19.24
CA ALA A 20 -8.66 10.70 -19.40
C ALA A 20 -8.07 11.35 -18.15
N VAL A 21 -8.52 10.96 -16.96
CA VAL A 21 -7.96 11.42 -15.68
C VAL A 21 -6.54 10.87 -15.51
N ALA A 22 -6.31 9.59 -15.83
CA ALA A 22 -4.97 9.00 -15.77
C ALA A 22 -3.98 9.72 -16.70
N ASP A 23 -4.37 10.00 -17.94
CA ASP A 23 -3.55 10.80 -18.88
C ASP A 23 -3.30 12.21 -18.34
N GLN A 24 -4.32 12.85 -17.77
CA GLN A 24 -4.22 14.21 -17.26
C GLN A 24 -3.21 14.33 -16.13
N ILE A 25 -3.20 13.40 -15.16
CA ILE A 25 -2.25 13.43 -14.05
C ILE A 25 -0.81 13.18 -14.52
N ILE A 26 -0.60 12.46 -15.61
CA ILE A 26 0.72 12.25 -16.22
C ILE A 26 1.18 13.54 -16.91
N VAL A 27 0.35 14.11 -17.79
CA VAL A 27 0.71 15.25 -18.63
C VAL A 27 0.93 16.54 -17.81
N GLN A 28 0.22 16.69 -16.68
CA GLN A 28 0.36 17.86 -15.81
C GLN A 28 1.63 17.87 -14.94
N ASN A 29 2.37 16.76 -14.91
CA ASN A 29 3.56 16.63 -14.09
C ASN A 29 4.83 16.48 -14.93
N GLU A 30 5.91 17.09 -14.45
CA GLU A 30 7.26 16.79 -14.93
C GLU A 30 7.75 15.54 -14.22
N LEU A 31 7.72 14.40 -14.93
CA LEU A 31 8.11 13.09 -14.45
C LEU A 31 9.38 12.63 -15.19
N ASP A 32 10.39 12.19 -14.46
CA ASP A 32 11.63 11.67 -15.05
C ASP A 32 11.36 10.43 -15.93
N SER A 33 10.35 9.64 -15.58
CA SER A 33 9.87 8.50 -16.36
C SER A 33 9.03 8.87 -17.58
N ASN A 34 8.65 10.13 -17.75
CA ASN A 34 7.61 10.59 -18.69
C ASN A 34 6.25 9.87 -18.52
N GLY A 35 5.98 9.35 -17.33
CA GLY A 35 4.77 8.57 -17.02
C GLY A 35 4.79 7.15 -17.59
N ILE A 36 5.93 6.66 -18.05
CA ILE A 36 6.09 5.32 -18.58
C ILE A 36 6.68 4.41 -17.51
N TYR A 37 5.89 3.47 -17.03
CA TYR A 37 6.28 2.54 -15.97
C TYR A 37 6.18 1.09 -16.42
N THR A 38 7.09 0.26 -15.94
CA THR A 38 7.01 -1.20 -16.03
C THR A 38 6.97 -1.77 -14.61
N SER A 39 6.25 -2.85 -14.39
CA SER A 39 6.07 -3.45 -13.06
C SER A 39 7.39 -3.85 -12.39
N VAL A 40 8.40 -4.23 -13.18
CA VAL A 40 9.73 -4.65 -12.70
C VAL A 40 10.72 -3.51 -12.56
N GLY A 41 10.44 -2.33 -13.10
CA GLY A 41 11.30 -1.14 -13.03
C GLY A 41 11.45 -0.58 -11.62
N ASN A 42 12.37 0.36 -11.47
CA ASN A 42 12.53 1.16 -10.26
C ASN A 42 12.40 2.64 -10.61
N TYR A 43 11.59 3.37 -9.86
CA TYR A 43 11.28 4.77 -10.13
C TYR A 43 11.38 5.61 -8.86
N ASN A 44 11.53 6.92 -9.05
CA ASN A 44 11.58 7.87 -7.96
C ASN A 44 10.20 7.94 -7.27
N LYS A 45 10.18 7.73 -5.96
CA LYS A 45 8.96 7.82 -5.14
C LYS A 45 8.25 9.17 -5.24
N GLN A 46 8.99 10.24 -5.53
CA GLN A 46 8.41 11.58 -5.70
C GLN A 46 7.44 11.66 -6.89
N GLU A 47 7.60 10.82 -7.90
CA GLU A 47 6.66 10.76 -9.01
C GLU A 47 5.28 10.27 -8.55
N LEU A 48 5.21 9.26 -7.68
CA LEU A 48 3.94 8.80 -7.12
C LEU A 48 3.25 9.89 -6.29
N LEU A 49 4.02 10.65 -5.50
CA LEU A 49 3.48 11.78 -4.75
C LEU A 49 2.93 12.88 -5.67
N LYS A 50 3.63 13.18 -6.76
CA LYS A 50 3.14 14.12 -7.78
C LYS A 50 1.83 13.64 -8.41
N LEU A 51 1.77 12.37 -8.82
CA LEU A 51 0.60 11.78 -9.45
C LEU A 51 -0.62 11.80 -8.52
N VAL A 52 -0.47 11.38 -7.26
CA VAL A 52 -1.59 11.37 -6.31
C VAL A 52 -2.03 12.79 -5.91
N THR A 53 -1.10 13.74 -5.82
CA THR A 53 -1.43 15.14 -5.55
C THR A 53 -2.22 15.75 -6.72
N SER A 54 -1.82 15.49 -7.95
CA SER A 54 -2.58 15.93 -9.14
C SER A 54 -3.95 15.28 -9.19
N LEU A 55 -4.05 13.99 -8.89
CA LEU A 55 -5.34 13.30 -8.80
C LEU A 55 -6.24 13.95 -7.76
N SER A 56 -5.71 14.21 -6.55
CA SER A 56 -6.44 14.88 -5.47
C SER A 56 -7.04 16.21 -5.91
N ASN A 57 -6.27 17.02 -6.63
CA ASN A 57 -6.73 18.31 -7.15
C ASN A 57 -7.82 18.18 -8.22
N ILE A 58 -7.75 17.16 -9.08
CA ILE A 58 -8.73 16.93 -10.15
C ILE A 58 -10.05 16.41 -9.57
N VAL A 59 -9.99 15.42 -8.67
CA VAL A 59 -11.19 14.74 -8.15
C VAL A 59 -11.72 15.36 -6.87
N ASN A 60 -11.00 16.33 -6.29
CA ASN A 60 -11.34 17.01 -5.02
C ASN A 60 -11.51 16.04 -3.84
N ILE A 61 -10.62 15.05 -3.76
CA ILE A 61 -10.54 14.08 -2.65
C ILE A 61 -9.17 14.24 -1.98
N PRO A 62 -9.08 14.30 -0.64
CA PRO A 62 -7.79 14.43 0.06
C PRO A 62 -6.80 13.33 -0.31
N VAL A 63 -5.50 13.69 -0.37
CA VAL A 63 -4.40 12.78 -0.72
C VAL A 63 -4.42 11.52 0.16
N ASP A 64 -4.55 11.67 1.48
CA ASP A 64 -4.54 10.52 2.40
C ASP A 64 -5.70 9.55 2.15
N VAL A 65 -6.87 10.07 1.79
CA VAL A 65 -8.02 9.23 1.42
C VAL A 65 -7.71 8.44 0.16
N LEU A 66 -7.16 9.09 -0.87
CA LEU A 66 -6.79 8.42 -2.12
C LEU A 66 -5.69 7.38 -1.92
N VAL A 67 -4.67 7.68 -1.11
CA VAL A 67 -3.57 6.75 -0.80
C VAL A 67 -4.08 5.54 -0.02
N LYS A 68 -5.00 5.74 0.92
CA LYS A 68 -5.63 4.65 1.69
C LYS A 68 -6.47 3.75 0.77
N GLU A 69 -7.33 4.31 -0.05
CA GLU A 69 -8.13 3.53 -1.01
C GLU A 69 -7.24 2.81 -2.03
N TYR A 70 -6.14 3.45 -2.44
CA TYR A 70 -5.14 2.78 -3.26
C TYR A 70 -4.50 1.58 -2.54
N GLY A 71 -4.21 1.68 -1.25
CA GLY A 71 -3.71 0.55 -0.46
C GLY A 71 -4.67 -0.65 -0.45
N LYS A 72 -5.96 -0.39 -0.29
CA LYS A 72 -7.02 -1.42 -0.35
C LYS A 72 -7.07 -2.07 -1.75
N TYR A 73 -7.08 -1.26 -2.79
CA TYR A 73 -7.03 -1.74 -4.18
C TYR A 73 -5.76 -2.59 -4.42
N LEU A 74 -4.59 -2.10 -4.02
CA LEU A 74 -3.31 -2.77 -4.23
C LEU A 74 -3.28 -4.17 -3.58
N LEU A 75 -3.91 -4.34 -2.40
CA LEU A 75 -4.02 -5.67 -1.80
C LEU A 75 -4.82 -6.64 -2.69
N THR A 76 -5.89 -6.19 -3.33
CA THR A 76 -6.65 -7.04 -4.26
C THR A 76 -5.80 -7.50 -5.44
N ARG A 77 -4.88 -6.66 -5.89
CA ARG A 77 -3.93 -7.01 -6.96
C ARG A 77 -2.89 -8.02 -6.47
N PHE A 78 -2.38 -7.84 -5.25
CA PHE A 78 -1.44 -8.80 -4.66
C PHE A 78 -2.06 -10.19 -4.45
N LEU A 79 -3.34 -10.27 -4.12
CA LEU A 79 -4.08 -11.54 -4.07
C LEU A 79 -4.07 -12.28 -5.42
N VAL A 80 -4.11 -11.54 -6.53
CA VAL A 80 -4.07 -12.11 -7.88
C VAL A 80 -2.66 -12.49 -8.30
N TYR A 81 -1.67 -11.61 -8.04
CA TYR A 81 -0.29 -11.82 -8.50
C TYR A 81 0.53 -12.76 -7.60
N TYR A 82 0.21 -12.79 -6.31
CA TYR A 82 0.96 -13.51 -5.29
C TYR A 82 0.05 -14.32 -4.35
N PRO A 83 -0.83 -15.19 -4.89
CA PRO A 83 -1.80 -15.94 -4.08
C PRO A 83 -1.11 -16.80 -3.00
N GLN A 84 0.12 -17.26 -3.25
CA GLN A 84 0.91 -18.05 -2.31
C GLN A 84 1.19 -17.37 -0.98
N PHE A 85 1.16 -16.03 -0.91
CA PHE A 85 1.35 -15.30 0.36
C PHE A 85 0.12 -15.32 1.27
N PHE A 86 -1.02 -15.75 0.74
CA PHE A 86 -2.29 -15.83 1.46
C PHE A 86 -2.76 -17.26 1.72
N GLU A 87 -2.07 -18.23 1.12
CA GLU A 87 -2.41 -19.64 1.28
C GLU A 87 -2.29 -20.11 2.73
N ASN A 88 -3.27 -20.91 3.17
CA ASN A 88 -3.35 -21.45 4.53
C ASN A 88 -3.47 -20.41 5.66
N LEU A 89 -3.73 -19.16 5.35
CA LEU A 89 -4.02 -18.10 6.30
C LEU A 89 -5.53 -17.88 6.37
N THR A 90 -6.06 -17.72 7.57
CA THR A 90 -7.51 -17.59 7.80
C THR A 90 -7.91 -16.30 8.50
N THR A 91 -6.93 -15.57 9.04
CA THR A 91 -7.16 -14.30 9.76
C THR A 91 -6.21 -13.21 9.28
N THR A 92 -6.64 -11.96 9.41
CA THR A 92 -5.82 -10.80 9.13
C THR A 92 -4.56 -10.78 9.98
N PHE A 93 -4.67 -11.06 11.27
CA PHE A 93 -3.50 -11.04 12.15
C PHE A 93 -2.47 -12.11 11.80
N ASP A 94 -2.90 -13.30 11.38
CA ASP A 94 -1.97 -14.32 10.89
C ASP A 94 -1.23 -13.86 9.65
N PHE A 95 -1.93 -13.21 8.71
CA PHE A 95 -1.31 -12.63 7.52
C PHE A 95 -0.31 -11.53 7.88
N LEU A 96 -0.70 -10.56 8.73
CA LEU A 96 0.18 -9.45 9.13
C LEU A 96 1.45 -9.94 9.81
N ASP A 97 1.39 -11.01 10.60
CA ASP A 97 2.56 -11.64 11.23
C ASP A 97 3.54 -12.25 10.21
N THR A 98 3.11 -12.53 8.98
CA THR A 98 3.98 -13.11 7.94
C THR A 98 4.74 -12.08 7.12
N ILE A 99 4.35 -10.80 7.14
CA ILE A 99 4.83 -9.80 6.15
C ILE A 99 6.35 -9.70 6.17
N ASP A 100 6.96 -9.36 7.29
CA ASP A 100 8.43 -9.21 7.36
C ASP A 100 9.17 -10.54 7.31
N ARG A 101 8.61 -11.58 7.92
CA ARG A 101 9.29 -12.87 8.07
C ARG A 101 9.22 -13.76 6.84
N HIS A 102 8.21 -13.54 5.99
CA HIS A 102 7.96 -14.38 4.83
C HIS A 102 7.74 -13.57 3.55
N VAL A 103 6.74 -12.70 3.51
CA VAL A 103 6.38 -11.97 2.27
C VAL A 103 7.54 -11.12 1.78
N HIS A 104 8.10 -10.27 2.64
CA HIS A 104 9.23 -9.39 2.27
C HIS A 104 10.50 -10.18 1.93
N VAL A 105 10.78 -11.26 2.65
CA VAL A 105 11.92 -12.15 2.34
C VAL A 105 11.80 -12.76 0.95
N GLU A 106 10.60 -13.22 0.55
CA GLU A 106 10.37 -13.76 -0.80
C GLU A 106 10.43 -12.66 -1.87
N VAL A 107 9.91 -11.47 -1.59
CA VAL A 107 10.00 -10.32 -2.51
C VAL A 107 11.46 -9.89 -2.74
N GLU A 108 12.29 -9.87 -1.69
CA GLU A 108 13.73 -9.57 -1.81
C GLU A 108 14.48 -10.59 -2.67
N LYS A 109 14.08 -11.86 -2.63
CA LYS A 109 14.66 -12.89 -3.52
C LYS A 109 14.30 -12.68 -4.98
N LEU A 110 13.11 -12.16 -5.26
CA LEU A 110 12.63 -11.88 -6.61
C LEU A 110 13.20 -10.58 -7.19
N TYR A 111 13.46 -9.60 -6.32
CA TYR A 111 13.84 -8.24 -6.69
C TYR A 111 15.03 -7.77 -5.85
N THR A 112 16.24 -7.92 -6.36
CA THR A 112 17.49 -7.62 -5.63
C THR A 112 17.67 -6.17 -5.20
N ASP A 113 16.96 -5.22 -5.86
CA ASP A 113 17.10 -3.77 -5.63
C ASP A 113 15.82 -3.18 -5.00
N VAL A 114 15.03 -4.01 -4.31
CA VAL A 114 13.81 -3.54 -3.67
C VAL A 114 14.09 -2.93 -2.31
N GLU A 115 13.55 -1.74 -2.07
CA GLU A 115 13.55 -1.11 -0.76
C GLU A 115 12.15 -1.29 -0.15
N LEU A 116 12.05 -2.19 0.81
CA LEU A 116 10.82 -2.55 1.48
C LEU A 116 10.70 -1.87 2.85
N PRO A 117 9.48 -1.52 3.29
CA PRO A 117 9.26 -1.10 4.67
C PRO A 117 9.50 -2.28 5.61
N SER A 118 9.86 -1.99 6.85
CA SER A 118 9.87 -2.98 7.92
C SER A 118 8.59 -2.90 8.74
N PHE A 119 8.12 -4.06 9.19
CA PHE A 119 6.95 -4.19 10.04
C PHE A 119 7.28 -5.04 11.27
N GLN A 120 7.00 -4.52 12.45
CA GLN A 120 7.11 -5.29 13.69
C GLN A 120 5.71 -5.47 14.25
N THR A 121 5.28 -6.72 14.39
CA THR A 121 3.98 -7.07 14.96
C THR A 121 4.12 -7.55 16.39
N LYS A 122 3.14 -7.21 17.22
CA LYS A 122 3.00 -7.71 18.59
C LYS A 122 1.54 -8.03 18.87
N ARG A 123 1.23 -9.30 19.08
CA ARG A 123 -0.07 -9.72 19.59
C ARG A 123 -0.21 -9.28 21.03
N LEU A 124 -1.24 -8.50 21.34
CA LEU A 124 -1.55 -8.05 22.70
C LEU A 124 -2.61 -8.97 23.34
N SER A 125 -3.50 -9.52 22.52
CA SER A 125 -4.51 -10.52 22.88
C SER A 125 -5.00 -11.23 21.62
N ASP A 126 -5.96 -12.11 21.74
CA ASP A 126 -6.61 -12.76 20.58
C ASP A 126 -7.32 -11.76 19.67
N THR A 127 -7.71 -10.59 20.20
CA THR A 127 -8.46 -9.56 19.47
C THR A 127 -7.67 -8.27 19.26
N GLN A 128 -6.43 -8.18 19.72
CA GLN A 128 -5.64 -6.95 19.64
C GLN A 128 -4.21 -7.23 19.16
N MET A 129 -3.78 -6.43 18.20
CA MET A 129 -2.41 -6.43 17.68
C MET A 129 -1.90 -5.01 17.55
N GLN A 130 -0.61 -4.81 17.86
CA GLN A 130 0.11 -3.61 17.52
C GLN A 130 1.07 -3.92 16.37
N MET A 131 1.10 -3.06 15.35
CA MET A 131 2.00 -3.14 14.23
C MET A 131 2.76 -1.83 14.07
N VAL A 132 4.08 -1.89 14.05
CA VAL A 132 4.96 -0.72 13.88
C VAL A 132 5.57 -0.78 12.49
N TYR A 133 5.37 0.29 11.74
CA TYR A 133 5.87 0.51 10.38
C TYR A 133 7.06 1.46 10.40
N HIS A 134 8.12 1.13 9.67
CA HIS A 134 9.24 2.01 9.37
C HIS A 134 9.60 1.92 7.89
N SER A 135 9.80 3.08 7.25
CA SER A 135 10.23 3.13 5.84
C SER A 135 10.98 4.42 5.55
N SER A 136 11.90 4.38 4.60
CA SER A 136 12.46 5.59 3.96
C SER A 136 11.46 6.26 3.01
N ASN A 137 10.35 5.58 2.70
CA ASN A 137 9.29 6.09 1.84
C ASN A 137 8.11 6.61 2.69
N PRO A 138 7.54 7.80 2.39
CA PRO A 138 6.49 8.41 3.19
C PRO A 138 5.09 7.83 2.88
N PHE A 139 4.92 6.52 3.03
CA PHE A 139 3.71 5.80 2.63
C PHE A 139 3.04 5.02 3.77
N ALA A 140 3.10 5.53 5.00
CA ALA A 140 2.42 4.92 6.14
C ALA A 140 0.90 4.79 5.91
N VAL A 141 0.26 5.77 5.26
CA VAL A 141 -1.16 5.72 4.92
C VAL A 141 -1.47 4.63 3.90
N LEU A 142 -0.55 4.35 2.96
CA LEU A 142 -0.67 3.21 2.05
C LEU A 142 -0.65 1.88 2.81
N ALA A 143 0.23 1.76 3.79
CA ALA A 143 0.30 0.58 4.66
C ALA A 143 -1.01 0.38 5.44
N GLU A 144 -1.61 1.45 5.96
CA GLU A 144 -2.94 1.39 6.60
C GLU A 144 -4.00 0.87 5.64
N GLY A 145 -4.03 1.36 4.40
CA GLY A 145 -4.95 0.87 3.37
C GLY A 145 -4.75 -0.61 3.04
N LEU A 146 -3.51 -1.08 2.96
CA LEU A 146 -3.20 -2.51 2.78
C LEU A 146 -3.71 -3.37 3.96
N ILE A 147 -3.62 -2.88 5.19
CA ILE A 147 -4.17 -3.57 6.38
C ILE A 147 -5.70 -3.64 6.29
N GLU A 148 -6.38 -2.53 5.93
CA GLU A 148 -7.83 -2.53 5.73
C GLU A 148 -8.25 -3.51 4.62
N GLY A 149 -7.54 -3.53 3.50
CA GLY A 149 -7.78 -4.48 2.41
C GLY A 149 -7.59 -5.94 2.84
N ALA A 150 -6.61 -6.22 3.70
CA ALA A 150 -6.43 -7.56 4.27
C ALA A 150 -7.62 -7.95 5.16
N ALA A 151 -8.11 -7.04 6.01
CA ALA A 151 -9.29 -7.28 6.83
C ALA A 151 -10.53 -7.57 5.98
N GLU A 152 -10.74 -6.83 4.90
CA GLU A 152 -11.82 -7.08 3.94
C GLU A 152 -11.70 -8.46 3.28
N HIS A 153 -10.48 -8.86 2.88
CA HIS A 153 -10.22 -10.18 2.30
C HIS A 153 -10.58 -11.33 3.26
N PHE A 154 -10.15 -11.23 4.50
CA PHE A 154 -10.46 -12.24 5.53
C PHE A 154 -11.86 -12.08 6.12
N LYS A 155 -12.65 -11.10 5.67
CA LYS A 155 -14.02 -10.80 6.15
C LYS A 155 -14.06 -10.52 7.66
N GLU A 156 -13.07 -9.88 8.17
CA GLU A 156 -12.95 -9.46 9.55
C GLU A 156 -13.18 -7.96 9.70
N ASN A 157 -13.90 -7.55 10.74
CA ASN A 157 -14.03 -6.16 11.10
C ASN A 157 -12.89 -5.77 12.03
N ILE A 158 -11.98 -4.94 11.55
CA ILE A 158 -10.85 -4.46 12.34
C ILE A 158 -10.94 -2.95 12.47
N SER A 159 -10.95 -2.47 13.70
CA SER A 159 -10.75 -1.06 14.01
C SER A 159 -9.26 -0.76 14.04
N ILE A 160 -8.84 0.25 13.28
CA ILE A 160 -7.44 0.70 13.21
C ILE A 160 -7.34 2.07 13.86
N ARG A 161 -6.46 2.19 14.85
CA ARG A 161 -6.06 3.46 15.42
C ARG A 161 -4.61 3.70 15.08
N SER A 162 -4.37 4.67 14.22
CA SER A 162 -3.06 5.00 13.67
C SER A 162 -2.44 6.19 14.38
N ASP A 163 -1.15 6.08 14.68
CA ASP A 163 -0.28 7.18 15.08
C ASP A 163 0.83 7.27 14.06
N ILE A 164 0.78 8.28 13.19
CA ILE A 164 1.66 8.44 12.03
C ILE A 164 2.52 9.68 12.22
N SER A 165 3.84 9.54 12.03
CA SER A 165 4.78 10.66 12.07
C SER A 165 4.50 11.68 10.96
N ASP A 166 4.88 12.95 11.18
CA ASP A 166 4.64 14.06 10.22
C ASP A 166 5.26 13.80 8.85
N ASP A 167 6.36 13.04 8.79
CA ASP A 167 7.04 12.66 7.55
C ASP A 167 6.49 11.38 6.92
N HIS A 168 5.47 10.76 7.51
CA HIS A 168 4.83 9.50 7.09
C HIS A 168 5.79 8.30 6.95
N GLN A 169 6.96 8.36 7.59
CA GLN A 169 7.97 7.30 7.54
C GLN A 169 7.87 6.30 8.69
N VAL A 170 7.25 6.70 9.79
CA VAL A 170 6.99 5.84 10.96
C VAL A 170 5.52 5.86 11.30
N ALA A 171 4.97 4.70 11.59
CA ALA A 171 3.59 4.60 12.08
C ALA A 171 3.44 3.47 13.09
N THR A 172 2.55 3.70 14.05
CA THR A 172 2.06 2.65 14.96
C THR A 172 0.57 2.44 14.68
N PHE A 173 0.23 1.23 14.24
CA PHE A 173 -1.15 0.81 14.04
C PHE A 173 -1.59 -0.07 15.20
N ASN A 174 -2.57 0.38 15.96
CA ASN A 174 -3.23 -0.40 17.00
C ASN A 174 -4.52 -0.98 16.41
N LEU A 175 -4.53 -2.29 16.24
CA LEU A 175 -5.58 -3.04 15.57
C LEU A 175 -6.44 -3.75 16.60
N THR A 176 -7.75 -3.63 16.46
CA THR A 176 -8.71 -4.32 17.33
C THR A 176 -9.75 -5.03 16.47
N LEU A 177 -9.86 -6.35 16.64
CA LEU A 177 -10.92 -7.15 16.03
C LEU A 177 -12.25 -6.78 16.69
N VAL A 178 -13.20 -6.33 15.89
CA VAL A 178 -14.55 -5.94 16.34
C VAL A 178 -15.51 -7.05 15.95
N GLY A 179 -16.12 -7.65 16.95
CA GLY A 179 -17.07 -8.77 16.77
C GLY A 179 -18.37 -8.40 16.08
#